data_26345b555a6193bc70652d75d7cb3040
#
_entry.id   26345b555a6193bc70652d75d7cb3040
#
_cell.length_a   1.000
_cell.length_b   1.000
_cell.length_c   1.000
_cell.angle_alpha   90.00
_cell.angle_beta   90.00
_cell.angle_gamma   90.00
#
_symmetry.space_group_name_H-M   'P 1'
#
loop_
_entity.id
_entity.type
_entity.pdbx_description
1 polymer ?
#
loop_
_entity_poly.entity_id
_entity_poly.type
_entity_poly.pdbx_seq_one_letter_code
_entity_poly.pdbx_strand_id
1 'polypeptide(L)'
;MNSTAVDWTGRTVLVTGAEGFIGSTLVDLLVERGARVRAFVHYKPYADKGHLARYLDDPHGPVEFIAGDVGDAGRVMDAVEGCDTVFHLAALIGIPYSYDSPGAYVRTNVVGTENIAEACRRHSVRRLLHTSTSEVYGTAQTAPIGEGHPLQPQSPYSASRIGADMMALSHWHAFELPVTVVRPFNTYGPRQSARAVIPTILAQLHSGAREIRLGSLTPTRDFTYVTDTAAGFLALAGCDRALGESVNLGTGREISVGDLAKALIAASGRDAEIVVDPARLRPSGSEVHRLLSDNTRARTWARWEPEVGLEEGLERTSAWVADHLHLFAPGRYQV
;
A
#
# COMPACT_ATOMS: atom_id res chain seq x y z
N MET A 1 6.31 25.20 11.14
CA MET A 1 6.77 24.27 12.21
C MET A 1 7.60 23.19 11.55
N ASN A 2 8.78 22.87 12.06
CA ASN A 2 9.71 21.96 11.42
C ASN A 2 9.21 20.51 11.59
N SER A 3 9.16 19.75 10.47
CA SER A 3 9.07 18.28 10.55
C SER A 3 10.32 17.80 11.29
N THR A 4 10.16 17.35 12.52
CA THR A 4 11.22 16.68 13.29
C THR A 4 11.06 15.20 13.10
N ALA A 5 12.16 14.49 12.82
CA ALA A 5 12.14 13.04 12.79
C ALA A 5 11.56 12.52 14.12
N VAL A 6 10.58 11.62 14.03
CA VAL A 6 9.95 11.02 15.22
C VAL A 6 10.97 10.08 15.87
N ASP A 7 11.22 10.27 17.16
CA ASP A 7 11.92 9.26 17.96
C ASP A 7 10.92 8.12 18.26
N TRP A 8 11.18 6.96 17.68
CA TRP A 8 10.35 5.76 17.83
C TRP A 8 10.75 4.90 19.03
N THR A 9 11.87 5.19 19.68
CA THR A 9 12.41 4.37 20.77
C THR A 9 11.37 4.17 21.87
N GLY A 10 11.01 2.91 22.11
CA GLY A 10 10.06 2.50 23.15
C GLY A 10 8.59 2.87 22.90
N ARG A 11 8.24 3.53 21.79
CA ARG A 11 6.84 3.80 21.45
C ARG A 11 6.12 2.52 21.03
N THR A 12 4.89 2.36 21.48
CA THR A 12 4.02 1.28 21.02
C THR A 12 3.22 1.74 19.80
N VAL A 13 3.36 1.03 18.69
CA VAL A 13 2.80 1.38 17.38
C VAL A 13 1.96 0.23 16.88
N LEU A 14 0.71 0.49 16.47
CA LEU A 14 -0.12 -0.49 15.78
C LEU A 14 0.07 -0.37 14.27
N VAL A 15 0.31 -1.50 13.61
CA VAL A 15 0.28 -1.62 12.15
C VAL A 15 -0.79 -2.64 11.77
N THR A 16 -1.87 -2.21 11.12
CA THR A 16 -2.87 -3.15 10.58
C THR A 16 -2.48 -3.57 9.16
N GLY A 17 -2.79 -4.81 8.77
CA GLY A 17 -2.29 -5.37 7.52
C GLY A 17 -0.76 -5.57 7.55
N ALA A 18 -0.23 -5.78 8.75
CA ALA A 18 1.21 -5.83 9.02
C ALA A 18 1.93 -6.94 8.26
N GLU A 19 1.29 -8.11 8.03
CA GLU A 19 1.88 -9.21 7.29
C GLU A 19 1.91 -9.02 5.77
N GLY A 20 1.27 -7.95 5.28
CA GLY A 20 1.19 -7.63 3.86
C GLY A 20 2.47 -7.01 3.30
N PHE A 21 2.44 -6.67 2.01
CA PHE A 21 3.57 -6.13 1.25
C PHE A 21 4.16 -4.84 1.88
N ILE A 22 3.39 -3.74 1.89
CA ILE A 22 3.86 -2.46 2.46
C ILE A 22 3.95 -2.55 3.99
N GLY A 23 2.94 -3.20 4.63
CA GLY A 23 2.87 -3.31 6.09
C GLY A 23 4.10 -3.98 6.68
N SER A 24 4.57 -5.08 6.10
CA SER A 24 5.75 -5.78 6.61
C SER A 24 7.05 -4.98 6.45
N THR A 25 7.18 -4.20 5.39
CA THR A 25 8.31 -3.29 5.21
C THR A 25 8.28 -2.14 6.23
N LEU A 26 7.08 -1.61 6.50
CA LEU A 26 6.91 -0.57 7.52
C LEU A 26 7.21 -1.10 8.93
N VAL A 27 6.80 -2.33 9.26
CA VAL A 27 7.15 -3.00 10.53
C VAL A 27 8.66 -3.10 10.68
N ASP A 28 9.37 -3.52 9.62
CA ASP A 28 10.82 -3.61 9.64
C ASP A 28 11.47 -2.26 9.98
N LEU A 29 11.05 -1.21 9.28
CA LEU A 29 11.59 0.13 9.50
C LEU A 29 11.26 0.71 10.90
N LEU A 30 10.12 0.37 11.47
CA LEU A 30 9.75 0.76 12.83
C LEU A 30 10.60 0.04 13.88
N VAL A 31 10.80 -1.28 13.71
CA VAL A 31 11.64 -2.09 14.59
C VAL A 31 13.10 -1.62 14.55
N GLU A 32 13.65 -1.36 13.36
CA GLU A 32 15.00 -0.80 13.19
C GLU A 32 15.19 0.54 13.90
N ARG A 33 14.09 1.31 14.09
CA ARG A 33 14.07 2.58 14.81
C ARG A 33 13.71 2.46 16.29
N GLY A 34 13.64 1.26 16.82
CA GLY A 34 13.42 0.99 18.23
C GLY A 34 11.97 1.03 18.71
N ALA A 35 10.98 1.02 17.80
CA ALA A 35 9.57 0.93 18.17
C ALA A 35 9.21 -0.48 18.67
N ARG A 36 8.20 -0.55 19.53
CA ARG A 36 7.45 -1.78 19.83
C ARG A 36 6.24 -1.84 18.90
N VAL A 37 6.17 -2.86 18.05
CA VAL A 37 5.14 -2.95 17.02
C VAL A 37 4.09 -3.98 17.42
N ARG A 38 2.83 -3.57 17.49
CA ARG A 38 1.68 -4.47 17.44
C ARG A 38 1.31 -4.73 15.99
N ALA A 39 1.57 -5.93 15.52
CA ALA A 39 1.25 -6.39 14.18
C ALA A 39 -0.17 -6.98 14.17
N PHE A 40 -1.16 -6.20 13.70
CA PHE A 40 -2.53 -6.66 13.54
C PHE A 40 -2.64 -7.41 12.22
N VAL A 41 -2.83 -8.73 12.31
CA VAL A 41 -2.78 -9.69 11.19
C VAL A 41 -4.07 -10.47 11.08
N HIS A 42 -4.41 -10.95 9.88
CA HIS A 42 -5.56 -11.83 9.71
C HIS A 42 -5.38 -13.13 10.49
N TYR A 43 -6.49 -13.62 11.08
CA TYR A 43 -6.52 -14.98 11.63
C TYR A 43 -6.33 -15.98 10.49
N LYS A 44 -5.32 -16.83 10.63
CA LYS A 44 -5.02 -17.93 9.71
C LYS A 44 -4.94 -19.23 10.52
N PRO A 45 -5.47 -20.36 10.00
CA PRO A 45 -5.47 -21.65 10.72
C PRO A 45 -4.07 -22.24 10.90
N TYR A 46 -3.09 -21.78 10.13
CA TYR A 46 -1.69 -22.19 10.23
C TYR A 46 -0.84 -21.05 10.80
N ALA A 47 0.31 -21.40 11.36
CA ALA A 47 1.28 -20.43 11.94
C ALA A 47 1.96 -19.56 10.87
N ASP A 48 1.24 -19.18 9.81
CA ASP A 48 1.73 -18.31 8.75
C ASP A 48 1.50 -16.84 9.14
N LYS A 49 2.59 -16.11 9.35
CA LYS A 49 2.61 -14.66 9.58
C LYS A 49 3.11 -13.89 8.36
N GLY A 50 3.04 -14.50 7.18
CA GLY A 50 3.48 -13.90 5.93
C GLY A 50 4.94 -13.44 6.03
N HIS A 51 5.19 -12.22 5.60
CA HIS A 51 6.54 -11.65 5.56
C HIS A 51 7.14 -11.28 6.94
N LEU A 52 6.38 -11.50 8.02
CA LEU A 52 6.83 -11.25 9.40
C LEU A 52 7.25 -12.52 10.15
N ALA A 53 7.36 -13.67 9.47
CA ALA A 53 7.67 -14.95 10.10
C ALA A 53 8.97 -14.92 10.94
N ARG A 54 9.95 -14.10 10.55
CA ARG A 54 11.21 -13.90 11.28
C ARG A 54 11.08 -13.35 12.70
N TYR A 55 9.93 -12.75 13.04
CA TYR A 55 9.68 -12.23 14.38
C TYR A 55 8.93 -13.22 15.28
N LEU A 56 8.58 -14.42 14.79
CA LEU A 56 7.82 -15.42 15.55
C LEU A 56 8.66 -16.11 16.65
N ASP A 57 9.96 -16.22 16.41
CA ASP A 57 10.83 -17.03 17.26
C ASP A 57 11.26 -16.28 18.54
N ASP A 58 10.94 -15.00 18.66
CA ASP A 58 11.24 -14.19 19.85
C ASP A 58 9.95 -13.69 20.53
N PRO A 59 9.44 -14.42 21.54
CA PRO A 59 8.22 -14.04 22.25
C PRO A 59 8.35 -12.74 23.08
N HIS A 60 9.58 -12.28 23.31
CA HIS A 60 9.89 -11.00 23.99
C HIS A 60 10.44 -9.95 23.01
N GLY A 61 10.38 -10.25 21.73
CA GLY A 61 10.87 -9.39 20.66
C GLY A 61 10.06 -8.11 20.48
N PRO A 62 10.50 -7.28 19.54
CA PRO A 62 9.89 -5.96 19.32
C PRO A 62 8.51 -6.03 18.63
N VAL A 63 8.04 -7.23 18.20
CA VAL A 63 6.78 -7.41 17.46
C VAL A 63 5.83 -8.32 18.22
N GLU A 64 4.69 -7.76 18.66
CA GLU A 64 3.55 -8.47 19.23
C GLU A 64 2.53 -8.77 18.12
N PHE A 65 2.13 -10.02 17.95
CA PHE A 65 1.13 -10.41 16.94
C PHE A 65 -0.29 -10.43 17.54
N ILE A 66 -1.17 -9.63 16.94
CA ILE A 66 -2.60 -9.60 17.28
C ILE A 66 -3.40 -10.10 16.09
N ALA A 67 -3.99 -11.29 16.22
CA ALA A 67 -4.88 -11.83 15.18
C ALA A 67 -6.28 -11.22 15.29
N GLY A 68 -6.85 -10.77 14.16
CA GLY A 68 -8.18 -10.18 14.12
C GLY A 68 -8.62 -9.75 12.73
N ASP A 69 -9.83 -9.20 12.66
CA ASP A 69 -10.40 -8.56 11.48
C ASP A 69 -10.71 -7.10 11.83
N VAL A 70 -10.40 -6.16 10.95
CA VAL A 70 -10.69 -4.74 11.16
C VAL A 70 -12.19 -4.44 11.18
N GLY A 71 -13.02 -5.35 10.67
CA GLY A 71 -14.48 -5.31 10.79
C GLY A 71 -15.00 -5.65 12.19
N ASP A 72 -14.16 -6.20 13.09
CA ASP A 72 -14.52 -6.49 14.48
C ASP A 72 -14.11 -5.30 15.38
N ALA A 73 -15.09 -4.46 15.71
CA ALA A 73 -14.88 -3.25 16.51
C ALA A 73 -14.28 -3.54 17.89
N GLY A 74 -14.69 -4.66 18.54
CA GLY A 74 -14.17 -5.03 19.86
C GLY A 74 -12.69 -5.39 19.77
N ARG A 75 -12.33 -6.22 18.79
CA ARG A 75 -10.93 -6.63 18.59
C ARG A 75 -10.02 -5.47 18.19
N VAL A 76 -10.55 -4.54 17.38
CA VAL A 76 -9.84 -3.30 17.02
C VAL A 76 -9.61 -2.42 18.25
N MET A 77 -10.62 -2.28 19.10
CA MET A 77 -10.52 -1.49 20.34
C MET A 77 -9.40 -2.02 21.24
N ASP A 78 -9.36 -3.33 21.49
CA ASP A 78 -8.30 -3.97 22.28
C ASP A 78 -6.90 -3.76 21.66
N ALA A 79 -6.80 -3.85 20.34
CA ALA A 79 -5.52 -3.73 19.63
C ALA A 79 -4.94 -2.31 19.70
N VAL A 80 -5.80 -1.29 19.69
CA VAL A 80 -5.41 0.14 19.72
C VAL A 80 -5.07 0.62 21.13
N GLU A 81 -5.56 -0.03 22.18
CA GLU A 81 -5.34 0.38 23.57
C GLU A 81 -3.85 0.56 23.90
N GLY A 82 -3.47 1.74 24.39
CA GLY A 82 -2.09 2.06 24.76
C GLY A 82 -1.11 2.26 23.58
N CYS A 83 -1.59 2.35 22.35
CA CYS A 83 -0.77 2.72 21.21
C CYS A 83 -0.58 4.24 21.12
N ASP A 84 0.65 4.67 20.81
CA ASP A 84 0.98 6.08 20.51
C ASP A 84 0.54 6.45 19.07
N THR A 85 0.82 5.58 18.13
CA THR A 85 0.59 5.80 16.68
C THR A 85 -0.04 4.57 16.06
N VAL A 86 -0.98 4.79 15.15
CA VAL A 86 -1.62 3.73 14.37
C VAL A 86 -1.37 3.96 12.88
N PHE A 87 -0.78 2.95 12.21
CA PHE A 87 -0.68 2.87 10.76
C PHE A 87 -1.74 1.89 10.25
N HIS A 88 -2.77 2.41 9.62
CA HIS A 88 -3.89 1.61 9.12
C HIS A 88 -3.71 1.26 7.65
N LEU A 89 -3.15 0.05 7.38
CA LEU A 89 -2.90 -0.46 6.04
C LEU A 89 -3.82 -1.64 5.66
N ALA A 90 -4.53 -2.22 6.62
CA ALA A 90 -5.46 -3.32 6.34
C ALA A 90 -6.55 -2.88 5.37
N ALA A 91 -6.66 -3.56 4.24
CA ALA A 91 -7.66 -3.30 3.21
C ALA A 91 -7.81 -4.48 2.25
N LEU A 92 -8.96 -4.59 1.62
CA LEU A 92 -9.10 -5.32 0.36
C LEU A 92 -8.66 -4.41 -0.78
N ILE A 93 -7.72 -4.86 -1.62
CA ILE A 93 -7.05 -4.02 -2.63
C ILE A 93 -7.18 -4.51 -4.07
N GLY A 94 -7.58 -5.77 -4.30
CA GLY A 94 -7.67 -6.35 -5.65
C GLY A 94 -8.82 -5.73 -6.47
N ILE A 95 -8.52 -4.89 -7.47
CA ILE A 95 -9.56 -4.26 -8.30
C ILE A 95 -10.45 -5.32 -8.97
N PRO A 96 -9.93 -6.39 -9.62
CA PRO A 96 -10.79 -7.40 -10.23
C PRO A 96 -11.71 -8.09 -9.22
N TYR A 97 -11.22 -8.47 -8.06
CA TYR A 97 -12.04 -9.07 -7.01
C TYR A 97 -13.14 -8.14 -6.47
N SER A 98 -12.94 -6.81 -6.58
CA SER A 98 -13.96 -5.85 -6.17
C SER A 98 -15.22 -5.88 -7.04
N TYR A 99 -15.13 -6.40 -8.27
CA TYR A 99 -16.30 -6.59 -9.14
C TYR A 99 -17.17 -7.76 -8.65
N ASP A 100 -16.53 -8.81 -8.12
CA ASP A 100 -17.24 -10.02 -7.66
C ASP A 100 -17.82 -9.83 -6.24
N SER A 101 -17.14 -9.06 -5.39
CA SER A 101 -17.51 -8.93 -3.98
C SER A 101 -17.49 -7.47 -3.46
N PRO A 102 -18.24 -6.54 -4.07
CA PRO A 102 -18.18 -5.11 -3.69
C PRO A 102 -18.57 -4.86 -2.23
N GLY A 103 -19.51 -5.63 -1.69
CA GLY A 103 -19.94 -5.51 -0.29
C GLY A 103 -18.83 -5.86 0.72
N ALA A 104 -17.91 -6.76 0.38
CA ALA A 104 -16.75 -7.06 1.22
C ALA A 104 -15.81 -5.84 1.30
N TYR A 105 -15.64 -5.12 0.18
CA TYR A 105 -14.83 -3.90 0.17
C TYR A 105 -15.42 -2.78 1.04
N VAL A 106 -16.74 -2.63 1.06
CA VAL A 106 -17.40 -1.67 1.96
C VAL A 106 -17.14 -2.06 3.41
N ARG A 107 -17.37 -3.32 3.78
CA ARG A 107 -17.16 -3.79 5.16
C ARG A 107 -15.71 -3.64 5.61
N THR A 108 -14.76 -4.10 4.82
CA THR A 108 -13.34 -4.05 5.22
C THR A 108 -12.79 -2.64 5.14
N ASN A 109 -12.99 -1.94 4.03
CA ASN A 109 -12.30 -0.67 3.79
C ASN A 109 -13.00 0.50 4.47
N VAL A 110 -14.35 0.57 4.46
CA VAL A 110 -15.08 1.70 5.05
C VAL A 110 -15.37 1.45 6.52
N VAL A 111 -16.05 0.34 6.85
CA VAL A 111 -16.41 0.03 8.25
C VAL A 111 -15.15 -0.28 9.07
N GLY A 112 -14.17 -1.00 8.50
CA GLY A 112 -12.90 -1.23 9.17
C GLY A 112 -12.13 0.06 9.47
N THR A 113 -12.17 1.05 8.57
CA THR A 113 -11.56 2.37 8.83
C THR A 113 -12.31 3.14 9.91
N GLU A 114 -13.64 3.06 9.92
CA GLU A 114 -14.46 3.65 11.00
C GLU A 114 -14.09 3.06 12.36
N ASN A 115 -14.02 1.72 12.48
CA ASN A 115 -13.64 1.04 13.70
C ASN A 115 -12.25 1.49 14.21
N ILE A 116 -11.28 1.62 13.31
CA ILE A 116 -9.93 2.10 13.65
C ILE A 116 -9.97 3.56 14.11
N ALA A 117 -10.69 4.43 13.40
CA ALA A 117 -10.77 5.85 13.74
C ALA A 117 -11.46 6.05 15.11
N GLU A 118 -12.56 5.34 15.37
CA GLU A 118 -13.25 5.40 16.66
C GLU A 118 -12.39 4.86 17.80
N ALA A 119 -11.68 3.75 17.61
CA ALA A 119 -10.75 3.23 18.60
C ALA A 119 -9.60 4.21 18.88
N CYS A 120 -9.02 4.81 17.84
CA CYS A 120 -7.99 5.85 18.00
C CYS A 120 -8.50 7.06 18.80
N ARG A 121 -9.75 7.49 18.52
CA ARG A 121 -10.40 8.58 19.24
C ARG A 121 -10.57 8.24 20.73
N ARG A 122 -11.09 7.05 21.05
CA ARG A 122 -11.35 6.62 22.42
C ARG A 122 -10.10 6.46 23.25
N HIS A 123 -9.02 5.98 22.63
CA HIS A 123 -7.73 5.79 23.30
C HIS A 123 -6.79 6.99 23.17
N SER A 124 -7.26 8.13 22.63
CA SER A 124 -6.48 9.37 22.50
C SER A 124 -5.15 9.15 21.77
N VAL A 125 -5.17 8.34 20.70
CA VAL A 125 -3.99 8.07 19.87
C VAL A 125 -3.45 9.36 19.27
N ARG A 126 -2.13 9.57 19.36
CA ARG A 126 -1.48 10.82 18.92
C ARG A 126 -1.43 10.97 17.40
N ARG A 127 -1.45 9.87 16.64
CA ARG A 127 -1.39 9.86 15.17
C ARG A 127 -2.12 8.66 14.61
N LEU A 128 -2.98 8.92 13.63
CA LEU A 128 -3.54 7.91 12.75
C LEU A 128 -3.06 8.19 11.31
N LEU A 129 -2.30 7.28 10.72
CA LEU A 129 -1.94 7.30 9.31
C LEU A 129 -2.90 6.35 8.58
N HIS A 130 -3.90 6.91 7.91
CA HIS A 130 -4.84 6.13 7.09
C HIS A 130 -4.29 5.96 5.68
N THR A 131 -4.09 4.70 5.27
CA THR A 131 -3.63 4.40 3.91
C THR A 131 -4.79 4.49 2.93
N SER A 132 -4.66 5.30 1.92
CA SER A 132 -5.54 5.41 0.75
C SER A 132 -4.85 4.84 -0.50
N THR A 133 -5.13 5.40 -1.66
CA THR A 133 -4.57 4.98 -2.95
C THR A 133 -4.70 6.10 -3.99
N SER A 134 -3.81 6.11 -4.98
CA SER A 134 -3.97 6.98 -6.17
C SER A 134 -5.20 6.63 -7.02
N GLU A 135 -5.73 5.41 -6.92
CA GLU A 135 -6.93 4.98 -7.66
C GLU A 135 -8.21 5.77 -7.30
N VAL A 136 -8.22 6.50 -6.17
CA VAL A 136 -9.33 7.40 -5.80
C VAL A 136 -9.50 8.56 -6.78
N TYR A 137 -8.44 8.93 -7.50
CA TYR A 137 -8.47 10.02 -8.49
C TYR A 137 -9.07 9.60 -9.82
N GLY A 138 -9.11 8.28 -10.11
CA GLY A 138 -9.45 7.78 -11.42
C GLY A 138 -8.44 8.23 -12.49
N THR A 139 -8.84 8.22 -13.74
CA THR A 139 -8.01 8.74 -14.85
C THR A 139 -7.76 10.23 -14.67
N ALA A 140 -6.51 10.63 -14.70
CA ALA A 140 -6.09 12.02 -14.53
C ALA A 140 -6.82 12.97 -15.48
N GLN A 141 -7.53 13.97 -14.95
CA GLN A 141 -8.06 15.10 -15.72
C GLN A 141 -6.97 16.15 -15.95
N THR A 142 -6.09 16.31 -14.99
CA THR A 142 -4.87 17.12 -15.04
C THR A 142 -3.71 16.31 -14.50
N ALA A 143 -2.52 16.49 -15.07
CA ALA A 143 -1.30 15.81 -14.65
C ALA A 143 -0.15 16.81 -14.55
N PRO A 144 0.68 16.71 -13.49
CA PRO A 144 0.59 15.71 -12.39
C PRO A 144 -0.63 15.91 -11.51
N ILE A 145 -1.04 14.83 -10.79
CA ILE A 145 -2.22 14.78 -9.92
C ILE A 145 -1.84 15.31 -8.54
N GLY A 146 -2.33 16.51 -8.20
CA GLY A 146 -2.24 17.04 -6.84
C GLY A 146 -3.43 16.58 -5.98
N GLU A 147 -3.34 16.78 -4.67
CA GLU A 147 -4.36 16.31 -3.71
C GLU A 147 -5.72 17.00 -3.85
N GLY A 148 -5.77 18.17 -4.52
CA GLY A 148 -7.02 18.86 -4.88
C GLY A 148 -7.71 18.33 -6.14
N HIS A 149 -7.13 17.34 -6.83
CA HIS A 149 -7.77 16.71 -8.00
C HIS A 149 -9.09 16.06 -7.60
N PRO A 150 -10.15 16.12 -8.45
CA PRO A 150 -11.42 15.46 -8.16
C PRO A 150 -11.27 13.96 -7.90
N LEU A 151 -12.05 13.45 -6.94
CA LEU A 151 -12.13 12.02 -6.66
C LEU A 151 -13.14 11.38 -7.63
N GLN A 152 -12.71 10.35 -8.35
CA GLN A 152 -13.47 9.70 -9.41
C GLN A 152 -13.42 8.17 -9.25
N PRO A 153 -14.45 7.56 -8.64
CA PRO A 153 -14.44 6.11 -8.42
C PRO A 153 -14.72 5.36 -9.74
N GLN A 154 -13.69 4.74 -10.31
CA GLN A 154 -13.82 3.90 -11.51
C GLN A 154 -13.93 2.39 -11.21
N SER A 155 -13.97 2.02 -9.93
CA SER A 155 -14.18 0.64 -9.46
C SER A 155 -14.83 0.62 -8.07
N PRO A 156 -15.46 -0.51 -7.66
CA PRO A 156 -15.93 -0.67 -6.27
C PRO A 156 -14.80 -0.54 -5.25
N TYR A 157 -13.57 -0.96 -5.61
CA TYR A 157 -12.38 -0.73 -4.80
C TYR A 157 -12.14 0.75 -4.56
N SER A 158 -12.00 1.56 -5.62
CA SER A 158 -11.72 2.99 -5.48
C SER A 158 -12.86 3.72 -4.76
N ALA A 159 -14.13 3.34 -5.01
CA ALA A 159 -15.28 3.88 -4.28
C ALA A 159 -15.19 3.60 -2.77
N SER A 160 -14.83 2.38 -2.38
CA SER A 160 -14.66 2.01 -0.96
C SER A 160 -13.49 2.77 -0.31
N ARG A 161 -12.40 3.06 -1.06
CA ARG A 161 -11.27 3.84 -0.55
C ARG A 161 -11.64 5.32 -0.37
N ILE A 162 -12.42 5.91 -1.30
CA ILE A 162 -12.98 7.26 -1.13
C ILE A 162 -13.85 7.32 0.12
N GLY A 163 -14.75 6.34 0.32
CA GLY A 163 -15.58 6.27 1.52
C GLY A 163 -14.75 6.18 2.81
N ALA A 164 -13.69 5.39 2.81
CA ALA A 164 -12.75 5.27 3.91
C ALA A 164 -12.00 6.59 4.19
N ASP A 165 -11.50 7.27 3.14
CA ASP A 165 -10.84 8.58 3.26
C ASP A 165 -11.79 9.61 3.92
N MET A 166 -13.04 9.68 3.44
CA MET A 166 -14.03 10.61 3.97
C MET A 166 -14.40 10.28 5.42
N MET A 167 -14.49 9.00 5.78
CA MET A 167 -14.72 8.57 7.15
C MET A 167 -13.55 9.00 8.07
N ALA A 168 -12.32 8.74 7.68
CA ALA A 168 -11.14 9.14 8.45
C ALA A 168 -11.07 10.67 8.63
N LEU A 169 -11.27 11.46 7.56
CA LEU A 169 -11.25 12.92 7.62
C LEU A 169 -12.43 13.49 8.43
N SER A 170 -13.61 12.85 8.42
CA SER A 170 -14.74 13.29 9.25
C SER A 170 -14.43 13.23 10.74
N HIS A 171 -13.61 12.26 11.18
CA HIS A 171 -13.15 12.17 12.57
C HIS A 171 -12.21 13.32 12.96
N TRP A 172 -11.40 13.83 12.03
CA TRP A 172 -10.64 15.06 12.26
C TRP A 172 -11.57 16.26 12.45
N HIS A 173 -12.51 16.45 11.53
CA HIS A 173 -13.40 17.62 11.57
C HIS A 173 -14.38 17.60 12.76
N ALA A 174 -14.91 16.42 13.11
CA ALA A 174 -15.91 16.30 14.16
C ALA A 174 -15.33 16.10 15.57
N PHE A 175 -14.15 15.47 15.67
CA PHE A 175 -13.62 15.01 16.95
C PHE A 175 -12.14 15.39 17.15
N GLU A 176 -11.53 16.14 16.24
CA GLU A 176 -10.12 16.55 16.28
C GLU A 176 -9.14 15.35 16.35
N LEU A 177 -9.56 14.17 15.84
CA LEU A 177 -8.67 13.00 15.76
C LEU A 177 -7.47 13.31 14.86
N PRO A 178 -6.21 13.22 15.36
CA PRO A 178 -5.01 13.55 14.57
C PRO A 178 -4.76 12.54 13.44
N VAL A 179 -5.47 12.66 12.34
CA VAL A 179 -5.38 11.75 11.18
C VAL A 179 -4.71 12.42 9.98
N THR A 180 -3.92 11.64 9.26
CA THR A 180 -3.40 11.98 7.93
C THR A 180 -3.80 10.89 6.94
N VAL A 181 -4.38 11.27 5.81
CA VAL A 181 -4.69 10.35 4.70
C VAL A 181 -3.47 10.27 3.78
N VAL A 182 -2.87 9.09 3.70
CA VAL A 182 -1.69 8.84 2.86
C VAL A 182 -2.14 8.17 1.57
N ARG A 183 -1.85 8.77 0.41
CA ARG A 183 -2.20 8.25 -0.92
C ARG A 183 -0.96 7.79 -1.68
N PRO A 184 -0.50 6.54 -1.46
CA PRO A 184 0.58 5.99 -2.27
C PRO A 184 0.14 5.87 -3.72
N PHE A 185 1.04 6.24 -4.63
CA PHE A 185 0.96 5.82 -6.02
C PHE A 185 1.46 4.38 -6.15
N ASN A 186 1.61 3.84 -7.35
CA ASN A 186 1.86 2.41 -7.49
C ASN A 186 3.14 1.96 -6.78
N THR A 187 3.00 1.48 -5.55
CA THR A 187 4.13 0.92 -4.80
C THR A 187 4.53 -0.42 -5.40
N TYR A 188 5.84 -0.67 -5.55
CA TYR A 188 6.40 -1.93 -6.02
C TYR A 188 7.64 -2.33 -5.22
N GLY A 189 8.02 -3.60 -5.28
CA GLY A 189 9.21 -4.10 -4.59
C GLY A 189 9.09 -5.56 -4.14
N PRO A 190 10.09 -6.06 -3.38
CA PRO A 190 10.05 -7.35 -2.70
C PRO A 190 8.77 -7.55 -1.89
N ARG A 191 8.25 -8.78 -1.82
CA ARG A 191 7.02 -9.17 -1.10
C ARG A 191 5.71 -8.76 -1.78
N GLN A 192 5.76 -8.11 -2.94
CA GLN A 192 4.53 -7.77 -3.67
C GLN A 192 3.93 -9.02 -4.32
N SER A 193 2.60 -9.16 -4.22
CA SER A 193 1.88 -10.31 -4.78
C SER A 193 1.76 -10.23 -6.31
N ALA A 194 1.58 -11.41 -6.96
CA ALA A 194 1.38 -11.52 -8.41
C ALA A 194 0.07 -10.91 -8.95
N ARG A 195 -0.73 -10.23 -8.11
CA ARG A 195 -1.86 -9.40 -8.54
C ARG A 195 -1.41 -8.07 -9.15
N ALA A 196 -0.17 -7.67 -8.89
CA ALA A 196 0.42 -6.45 -9.45
C ALA A 196 1.26 -6.76 -10.71
N VAL A 197 1.38 -5.77 -11.60
CA VAL A 197 1.99 -5.95 -12.93
C VAL A 197 3.46 -6.35 -12.88
N ILE A 198 4.27 -5.72 -12.04
CA ILE A 198 5.72 -6.00 -11.96
C ILE A 198 5.99 -7.44 -11.53
N PRO A 199 5.48 -7.95 -10.38
CA PRO A 199 5.71 -9.34 -10.02
C PRO A 199 5.04 -10.33 -10.99
N THR A 200 3.94 -9.96 -11.66
CA THR A 200 3.34 -10.78 -12.71
C THR A 200 4.30 -10.98 -13.89
N ILE A 201 4.97 -9.92 -14.35
CA ILE A 201 5.96 -10.01 -15.44
C ILE A 201 7.15 -10.83 -14.97
N LEU A 202 7.73 -10.48 -13.83
CA LEU A 202 8.92 -11.14 -13.29
C LEU A 202 8.71 -12.63 -13.02
N ALA A 203 7.56 -13.01 -12.45
CA ALA A 203 7.25 -14.43 -12.22
C ALA A 203 7.16 -15.23 -13.53
N GLN A 204 6.56 -14.66 -14.59
CA GLN A 204 6.53 -15.28 -15.90
C GLN A 204 7.94 -15.39 -16.50
N LEU A 205 8.74 -14.32 -16.44
CA LEU A 205 10.13 -14.33 -16.93
C LEU A 205 10.98 -15.38 -16.19
N HIS A 206 10.95 -15.41 -14.86
CA HIS A 206 11.74 -16.34 -14.07
C HIS A 206 11.28 -17.79 -14.22
N SER A 207 10.00 -18.04 -14.54
CA SER A 207 9.49 -19.38 -14.89
C SER A 207 9.91 -19.87 -16.28
N GLY A 208 10.57 -19.03 -17.08
CA GLY A 208 11.02 -19.38 -18.44
C GLY A 208 9.94 -19.22 -19.52
N ALA A 209 8.87 -18.46 -19.24
CA ALA A 209 7.84 -18.20 -20.24
C ALA A 209 8.40 -17.41 -21.45
N ARG A 210 8.03 -17.81 -22.66
CA ARG A 210 8.34 -17.09 -23.89
C ARG A 210 7.28 -16.05 -24.26
N GLU A 211 6.09 -16.17 -23.69
CA GLU A 211 4.98 -15.21 -23.82
C GLU A 211 4.68 -14.60 -22.46
N ILE A 212 4.81 -13.28 -22.35
CA ILE A 212 4.44 -12.53 -21.17
C ILE A 212 3.03 -12.00 -21.34
N ARG A 213 2.09 -12.61 -20.64
CA ARG A 213 0.65 -12.33 -20.75
C ARG A 213 0.26 -11.18 -19.84
N LEU A 214 -0.22 -10.08 -20.43
CA LEU A 214 -0.60 -8.85 -19.73
C LEU A 214 -2.01 -8.40 -20.17
N GLY A 215 -2.61 -7.49 -19.43
CA GLY A 215 -3.81 -6.77 -19.87
C GLY A 215 -3.46 -5.58 -20.75
N SER A 216 -4.07 -4.41 -20.50
CA SER A 216 -3.80 -3.20 -21.27
C SER A 216 -2.34 -2.73 -21.10
N LEU A 217 -1.69 -2.36 -22.20
CA LEU A 217 -0.29 -1.94 -22.26
C LEU A 217 -0.12 -0.42 -22.23
N THR A 218 -1.18 0.32 -22.56
CA THR A 218 -1.15 1.78 -22.71
C THR A 218 -1.25 2.60 -21.41
N PRO A 219 -1.89 2.11 -20.32
CA PRO A 219 -1.95 2.88 -19.09
C PRO A 219 -0.57 3.21 -18.54
N THR A 220 -0.41 4.45 -18.06
CA THR A 220 0.82 4.90 -17.41
C THR A 220 0.66 4.96 -15.90
N ARG A 221 1.73 4.63 -15.19
CA ARG A 221 1.78 4.58 -13.72
C ARG A 221 3.06 5.22 -13.20
N ASP A 222 2.94 5.86 -12.05
CA ASP A 222 4.05 6.34 -11.24
C ASP A 222 4.38 5.25 -10.21
N PHE A 223 5.57 4.66 -10.32
CA PHE A 223 6.01 3.55 -9.49
C PHE A 223 6.98 4.01 -8.41
N THR A 224 6.61 3.79 -7.14
CA THR A 224 7.43 4.12 -5.96
C THR A 224 7.93 2.84 -5.31
N TYR A 225 9.23 2.75 -5.02
CA TYR A 225 9.78 1.58 -4.36
C TYR A 225 9.25 1.45 -2.92
N VAL A 226 9.10 0.22 -2.45
CA VAL A 226 8.37 -0.07 -1.19
C VAL A 226 9.02 0.55 0.05
N THR A 227 10.36 0.64 0.10
CA THR A 227 11.05 1.28 1.23
C THR A 227 10.81 2.80 1.25
N ASP A 228 10.74 3.42 0.07
CA ASP A 228 10.42 4.85 -0.03
C ASP A 228 8.98 5.14 0.38
N THR A 229 8.03 4.28 -0.04
CA THR A 229 6.65 4.38 0.42
C THR A 229 6.57 4.24 1.95
N ALA A 230 7.23 3.24 2.53
CA ALA A 230 7.23 3.03 3.98
C ALA A 230 7.92 4.19 4.74
N ALA A 231 9.02 4.72 4.21
CA ALA A 231 9.67 5.92 4.75
C ALA A 231 8.76 7.15 4.68
N GLY A 232 7.94 7.28 3.63
CA GLY A 232 6.93 8.31 3.50
C GLY A 232 5.88 8.29 4.60
N PHE A 233 5.40 7.09 4.99
CA PHE A 233 4.51 6.95 6.15
C PHE A 233 5.18 7.44 7.44
N LEU A 234 6.45 7.09 7.67
CA LEU A 234 7.19 7.53 8.87
C LEU A 234 7.41 9.05 8.88
N ALA A 235 7.72 9.64 7.75
CA ALA A 235 7.90 11.08 7.62
C ALA A 235 6.59 11.85 7.89
N LEU A 236 5.47 11.34 7.37
CA LEU A 236 4.15 11.93 7.60
C LEU A 236 3.67 11.78 9.04
N ALA A 237 4.06 10.71 9.74
CA ALA A 237 3.76 10.55 11.16
C ALA A 237 4.37 11.67 12.03
N GLY A 238 5.47 12.27 11.61
CA GLY A 238 6.12 13.42 12.26
C GLY A 238 5.68 14.79 11.74
N CYS A 239 4.72 14.84 10.81
CA CYS A 239 4.35 16.08 10.13
C CYS A 239 3.00 16.63 10.62
N ASP A 240 3.05 17.63 11.52
CA ASP A 240 1.82 18.27 12.04
C ASP A 240 1.00 18.97 10.96
N ARG A 241 1.67 19.49 9.91
CA ARG A 241 1.01 20.16 8.80
C ARG A 241 0.11 19.22 7.99
N ALA A 242 0.35 17.91 8.05
CA ALA A 242 -0.43 16.89 7.35
C ALA A 242 -1.69 16.44 8.09
N LEU A 243 -1.94 16.95 9.30
CA LEU A 243 -3.13 16.61 10.07
C LEU A 243 -4.41 17.14 9.40
N GLY A 244 -5.41 16.28 9.26
CA GLY A 244 -6.65 16.57 8.57
C GLY A 244 -6.51 16.67 7.05
N GLU A 245 -5.34 16.32 6.51
CA GLU A 245 -5.02 16.47 5.09
C GLU A 245 -4.76 15.13 4.42
N SER A 246 -4.87 15.14 3.08
CA SER A 246 -4.38 14.07 2.23
C SER A 246 -3.00 14.41 1.69
N VAL A 247 -2.12 13.41 1.57
CA VAL A 247 -0.78 13.58 1.02
C VAL A 247 -0.43 12.45 0.06
N ASN A 248 -0.02 12.80 -1.16
CA ASN A 248 0.43 11.88 -2.18
C ASN A 248 1.87 11.42 -1.92
N LEU A 249 2.12 10.12 -2.07
CA LEU A 249 3.46 9.55 -2.13
C LEU A 249 3.68 8.94 -3.51
N GLY A 250 4.52 9.58 -4.31
CA GLY A 250 4.87 9.16 -5.66
C GLY A 250 6.20 9.78 -6.10
N THR A 251 6.73 9.31 -7.22
CA THR A 251 8.03 9.76 -7.73
C THR A 251 7.94 11.01 -8.61
N GLY A 252 6.75 11.31 -9.15
CA GLY A 252 6.55 12.33 -10.17
C GLY A 252 7.07 11.90 -11.56
N ARG A 253 7.24 10.59 -11.78
CA ARG A 253 7.64 9.99 -13.06
C ARG A 253 6.69 8.87 -13.44
N GLU A 254 6.32 8.79 -14.68
CA GLU A 254 5.42 7.76 -15.19
C GLU A 254 6.06 6.92 -16.27
N ILE A 255 5.65 5.66 -16.35
CA ILE A 255 6.02 4.73 -17.42
C ILE A 255 4.76 3.95 -17.84
N SER A 256 4.62 3.62 -19.13
CA SER A 256 3.55 2.76 -19.60
C SER A 256 3.78 1.30 -19.17
N VAL A 257 2.69 0.54 -19.02
CA VAL A 257 2.78 -0.91 -18.73
C VAL A 257 3.58 -1.63 -19.81
N GLY A 258 3.40 -1.22 -21.09
CA GLY A 258 4.12 -1.81 -22.22
C GLY A 258 5.63 -1.52 -22.17
N ASP A 259 6.03 -0.29 -21.88
CA ASP A 259 7.46 0.06 -21.79
C ASP A 259 8.13 -0.52 -20.54
N LEU A 260 7.41 -0.60 -19.44
CA LEU A 260 7.85 -1.32 -18.24
C LEU A 260 8.11 -2.80 -18.56
N ALA A 261 7.21 -3.47 -19.28
CA ALA A 261 7.38 -4.86 -19.66
C ALA A 261 8.60 -5.06 -20.57
N LYS A 262 8.79 -4.19 -21.58
CA LYS A 262 9.97 -4.21 -22.44
C LYS A 262 11.27 -4.03 -21.64
N ALA A 263 11.29 -3.08 -20.70
CA ALA A 263 12.46 -2.84 -19.84
C ALA A 263 12.80 -4.08 -19.00
N LEU A 264 11.80 -4.74 -18.40
CA LEU A 264 12.00 -5.96 -17.63
C LEU A 264 12.48 -7.14 -18.48
N ILE A 265 11.93 -7.33 -19.69
CA ILE A 265 12.39 -8.35 -20.64
C ILE A 265 13.85 -8.11 -21.00
N ALA A 266 14.20 -6.88 -21.40
CA ALA A 266 15.58 -6.52 -21.74
C ALA A 266 16.55 -6.74 -20.59
N ALA A 267 16.20 -6.31 -19.38
CA ALA A 267 17.01 -6.49 -18.17
C ALA A 267 17.19 -7.97 -17.78
N SER A 268 16.22 -8.82 -18.09
CA SER A 268 16.29 -10.27 -17.81
C SER A 268 17.25 -11.04 -18.73
N GLY A 269 17.68 -10.44 -19.85
CA GLY A 269 18.45 -11.09 -20.89
C GLY A 269 17.72 -12.24 -21.61
N ARG A 270 16.39 -12.33 -21.44
CA ARG A 270 15.54 -13.37 -22.04
C ARG A 270 14.89 -12.89 -23.32
N ASP A 271 14.65 -13.83 -24.22
CA ASP A 271 13.83 -13.61 -25.41
C ASP A 271 12.38 -13.98 -25.09
N ALA A 272 11.53 -12.96 -24.93
CA ALA A 272 10.11 -13.13 -24.62
C ALA A 272 9.26 -12.08 -25.32
N GLU A 273 8.08 -12.49 -25.78
CA GLU A 273 7.11 -11.62 -26.45
C GLU A 273 6.00 -11.17 -25.48
N ILE A 274 5.49 -9.96 -25.65
CA ILE A 274 4.36 -9.44 -24.87
C ILE A 274 3.06 -9.81 -25.61
N VAL A 275 2.18 -10.53 -24.93
CA VAL A 275 0.87 -10.94 -25.45
C VAL A 275 -0.24 -10.31 -24.61
N VAL A 276 -1.18 -9.62 -25.27
CA VAL A 276 -2.37 -9.11 -24.60
C VAL A 276 -3.36 -10.25 -24.35
N ASP A 277 -3.64 -10.50 -23.08
CA ASP A 277 -4.58 -11.54 -22.63
C ASP A 277 -5.94 -10.89 -22.33
N PRO A 278 -7.00 -11.21 -23.11
CA PRO A 278 -8.33 -10.64 -22.89
C PRO A 278 -8.89 -10.88 -21.46
N ALA A 279 -8.53 -11.99 -20.81
CA ALA A 279 -8.98 -12.29 -19.44
C ALA A 279 -8.41 -11.33 -18.40
N ARG A 280 -7.37 -10.56 -18.73
CA ARG A 280 -6.71 -9.57 -17.88
C ARG A 280 -7.15 -8.13 -18.16
N LEU A 281 -8.00 -7.93 -19.16
CA LEU A 281 -8.54 -6.61 -19.50
C LEU A 281 -9.63 -6.23 -18.49
N ARG A 282 -9.55 -5.01 -18.00
CA ARG A 282 -10.61 -4.44 -17.16
C ARG A 282 -11.77 -3.94 -18.04
N PRO A 283 -12.99 -3.84 -17.50
CA PRO A 283 -14.06 -3.11 -18.18
C PRO A 283 -13.57 -1.70 -18.57
N SER A 284 -13.89 -1.25 -19.79
CA SER A 284 -13.34 0.00 -20.34
C SER A 284 -13.57 1.23 -19.48
N GLY A 285 -14.76 1.34 -18.84
CA GLY A 285 -15.08 2.42 -17.90
C GLY A 285 -14.32 2.33 -16.55
N SER A 286 -13.75 1.16 -16.22
CA SER A 286 -12.99 0.93 -15.00
C SER A 286 -11.47 1.02 -15.21
N GLU A 287 -10.99 1.10 -16.45
CA GLU A 287 -9.56 1.27 -16.70
C GLU A 287 -9.12 2.71 -16.40
N VAL A 288 -8.15 2.84 -15.52
CA VAL A 288 -7.52 4.12 -15.21
C VAL A 288 -6.33 4.30 -16.14
N HIS A 289 -6.40 5.27 -17.05
CA HIS A 289 -5.41 5.42 -18.12
C HIS A 289 -4.12 6.06 -17.67
N ARG A 290 -4.16 7.02 -16.71
CA ARG A 290 -2.97 7.76 -16.30
C ARG A 290 -2.99 8.08 -14.81
N LEU A 291 -1.89 7.74 -14.12
CA LEU A 291 -1.62 8.13 -12.74
C LEU A 291 -0.17 8.64 -12.66
N LEU A 292 -0.01 9.95 -12.44
CA LEU A 292 1.26 10.64 -12.25
C LEU A 292 1.13 11.55 -11.04
N SER A 293 1.94 11.34 -10.03
CA SER A 293 1.87 12.08 -8.75
C SER A 293 2.45 13.48 -8.84
N ASP A 294 1.73 14.45 -8.29
CA ASP A 294 2.36 15.63 -7.70
C ASP A 294 2.68 15.31 -6.24
N ASN A 295 3.96 15.22 -5.90
CA ASN A 295 4.44 14.91 -4.56
C ASN A 295 4.90 16.15 -3.77
N THR A 296 4.52 17.35 -4.22
CA THR A 296 4.96 18.62 -3.63
C THR A 296 4.64 18.73 -2.15
N ARG A 297 3.46 18.23 -1.70
CA ARG A 297 3.13 18.26 -0.26
C ARG A 297 4.07 17.36 0.54
N ALA A 298 4.34 16.14 0.10
CA ALA A 298 5.27 15.23 0.79
C ALA A 298 6.68 15.85 0.91
N ARG A 299 7.19 16.43 -0.18
CA ARG A 299 8.50 17.09 -0.22
C ARG A 299 8.56 18.30 0.71
N THR A 300 7.58 19.21 0.62
CA THR A 300 7.63 20.49 1.30
C THR A 300 7.16 20.43 2.76
N TRP A 301 6.22 19.53 3.10
CA TRP A 301 5.67 19.41 4.45
C TRP A 301 6.41 18.38 5.29
N ALA A 302 6.66 17.19 4.74
CA ALA A 302 7.29 16.09 5.44
C ALA A 302 8.79 15.91 5.10
N ARG A 303 9.34 16.69 4.15
CA ARG A 303 10.71 16.55 3.65
C ARG A 303 11.02 15.14 3.14
N TRP A 304 10.01 14.52 2.55
CA TRP A 304 10.14 13.19 1.97
C TRP A 304 10.38 13.29 0.46
N GLU A 305 11.35 12.54 0.00
CA GLU A 305 11.62 12.30 -1.43
C GLU A 305 11.91 10.81 -1.63
N PRO A 306 11.51 10.21 -2.77
CA PRO A 306 11.89 8.85 -3.09
C PRO A 306 13.39 8.79 -3.41
N GLU A 307 14.09 7.80 -2.83
CA GLU A 307 15.54 7.65 -2.96
C GLU A 307 15.92 6.58 -3.98
N VAL A 308 15.06 5.55 -4.17
CA VAL A 308 15.34 4.41 -5.04
C VAL A 308 14.84 4.68 -6.46
N GLY A 309 15.75 4.68 -7.42
CA GLY A 309 15.44 4.78 -8.85
C GLY A 309 14.66 3.56 -9.37
N LEU A 310 13.89 3.74 -10.47
CA LEU A 310 13.07 2.67 -11.01
C LEU A 310 13.94 1.45 -11.41
N GLU A 311 15.03 1.65 -12.10
CA GLU A 311 15.93 0.57 -12.57
C GLU A 311 16.46 -0.25 -11.40
N GLU A 312 17.04 0.40 -10.40
CA GLU A 312 17.56 -0.25 -9.20
C GLU A 312 16.46 -1.00 -8.43
N GLY A 313 15.29 -0.38 -8.27
CA GLY A 313 14.15 -1.03 -7.61
C GLY A 313 13.64 -2.25 -8.37
N LEU A 314 13.64 -2.23 -9.71
CA LEU A 314 13.28 -3.36 -10.55
C LEU A 314 14.29 -4.50 -10.42
N GLU A 315 15.59 -4.21 -10.39
CA GLU A 315 16.65 -5.21 -10.16
C GLU A 315 16.49 -5.91 -8.81
N ARG A 316 16.33 -5.14 -7.73
CA ARG A 316 16.11 -5.68 -6.38
C ARG A 316 14.83 -6.52 -6.31
N THR A 317 13.76 -6.08 -6.99
CA THR A 317 12.49 -6.82 -7.04
C THR A 317 12.63 -8.11 -7.83
N SER A 318 13.35 -8.07 -8.96
CA SER A 318 13.61 -9.23 -9.81
C SER A 318 14.39 -10.31 -9.07
N ALA A 319 15.45 -9.93 -8.35
CA ALA A 319 16.24 -10.86 -7.53
C ALA A 319 15.35 -11.53 -6.47
N TRP A 320 14.53 -10.73 -5.77
CA TRP A 320 13.65 -11.30 -4.76
C TRP A 320 12.59 -12.26 -5.35
N VAL A 321 11.99 -11.94 -6.48
CA VAL A 321 11.00 -12.82 -7.15
C VAL A 321 11.67 -14.12 -7.60
N ALA A 322 12.90 -14.07 -8.11
CA ALA A 322 13.66 -15.26 -8.50
C ALA A 322 13.85 -16.22 -7.31
N ASP A 323 14.27 -15.71 -6.16
CA ASP A 323 14.49 -16.50 -4.94
C ASP A 323 13.18 -17.04 -4.33
N HIS A 324 12.07 -16.40 -4.61
CA HIS A 324 10.75 -16.69 -4.01
C HIS A 324 9.71 -17.14 -5.05
N LEU A 325 10.15 -17.69 -6.19
CA LEU A 325 9.24 -18.08 -7.29
C LEU A 325 8.14 -19.06 -6.84
N HIS A 326 8.40 -19.85 -5.81
CA HIS A 326 7.44 -20.80 -5.21
C HIS A 326 6.18 -20.10 -4.60
N LEU A 327 6.26 -18.79 -4.30
CA LEU A 327 5.10 -18.00 -3.81
C LEU A 327 4.16 -17.57 -4.95
N PHE A 328 4.61 -17.73 -6.18
CA PHE A 328 3.87 -17.33 -7.37
C PHE A 328 3.32 -18.55 -8.09
N ALA A 329 2.21 -18.37 -8.81
CA ALA A 329 1.67 -19.38 -9.72
C ALA A 329 1.81 -18.90 -11.17
N PRO A 330 3.02 -18.97 -11.75
CA PRO A 330 3.25 -18.53 -13.14
C PRO A 330 2.28 -19.20 -14.08
N GLY A 331 1.71 -18.48 -15.05
CA GLY A 331 0.74 -19.00 -16.00
C GLY A 331 -0.72 -18.98 -15.52
N ARG A 332 -1.02 -18.66 -14.24
CA ARG A 332 -2.37 -18.42 -13.76
C ARG A 332 -2.61 -16.92 -13.53
N TYR A 333 -3.77 -16.43 -13.98
CA TYR A 333 -4.22 -15.09 -13.59
C TYR A 333 -4.66 -15.12 -12.12
N GLN A 334 -4.06 -14.28 -11.30
CA GLN A 334 -4.41 -14.14 -9.87
C GLN A 334 -5.31 -12.90 -9.71
N VAL A 335 -6.50 -13.12 -9.21
CA VAL A 335 -7.51 -12.08 -8.95
C VAL A 335 -7.43 -11.59 -7.52
#